data_3f065fd4a82896df92923c723fbfddd6
#
_entry.id   3f065fd4a82896df92923c723fbfddd6
#
_cell.length_a   1.000
_cell.length_b   1.000
_cell.length_c   1.000
_cell.angle_alpha   90.00
_cell.angle_beta   90.00
_cell.angle_gamma   90.00
#
_symmetry.space_group_name_H-M   'P 1'
#
loop_
_entity.id
_entity.type
_entity.pdbx_description
1 polymer ?
#
loop_
_entity_poly.entity_id
_entity_poly.type
_entity_poly.pdbx_seq_one_letter_code
_entity_poly.pdbx_strand_id
1 'polypeptide(L)'
;MDVLSLWKILYMWVVFIYDKNDLFFFFCVALFGGSLGTLSIVKALFLVNFKHLTVVTLLQKLQPIFAIILARLLLKEKLKRAYLFWGFLALLGGYFLTFEFNLPEVVEGDNLLAASLYSLLAAFSFGSATVFGKRVLKAASFRTALYVRYLMTTCVMFIIVALTCGFGDFSEATGGNWLIFVIIALTTGSGAILLYYFGLR
;
A
#
# COMPACT_ATOMS: atom_id res chain seq x y z
N MET A 1 23.70 -4.08 -25.18
CA MET A 1 22.99 -2.87 -24.71
C MET A 1 22.87 -3.04 -23.20
N ASP A 2 23.69 -2.29 -22.47
CA ASP A 2 23.85 -2.51 -21.02
C ASP A 2 22.58 -2.12 -20.27
N VAL A 3 22.28 -2.88 -19.19
CA VAL A 3 21.12 -2.63 -18.32
C VAL A 3 21.08 -1.16 -17.86
N LEU A 4 22.25 -0.56 -17.61
CA LEU A 4 22.41 0.85 -17.27
C LEU A 4 21.96 1.81 -18.38
N SER A 5 22.11 1.45 -19.66
CA SER A 5 21.66 2.30 -20.78
C SER A 5 20.14 2.25 -20.94
N LEU A 6 19.52 1.09 -20.72
CA LEU A 6 18.05 0.93 -20.67
C LEU A 6 17.44 1.73 -19.52
N TRP A 7 18.08 1.71 -18.35
CA TRP A 7 17.67 2.49 -17.18
C TRP A 7 17.74 4.01 -17.44
N LYS A 8 18.81 4.48 -18.06
CA LYS A 8 18.95 5.89 -18.46
C LYS A 8 17.88 6.32 -19.45
N ILE A 9 17.60 5.49 -20.43
CA ILE A 9 16.56 5.75 -21.44
C ILE A 9 15.17 5.78 -20.77
N LEU A 10 14.84 4.80 -19.93
CA LEU A 10 13.59 4.74 -19.18
C LEU A 10 13.43 5.93 -18.23
N TYR A 11 14.48 6.27 -17.48
CA TYR A 11 14.50 7.43 -16.60
C TYR A 11 14.32 8.73 -17.38
N MET A 12 15.03 8.90 -18.49
CA MET A 12 14.90 10.06 -19.37
C MET A 12 13.48 10.18 -19.95
N TRP A 13 12.86 9.06 -20.38
CA TRP A 13 11.49 9.06 -20.88
C TRP A 13 10.47 9.44 -19.79
N VAL A 14 10.63 8.93 -18.59
CA VAL A 14 9.72 9.26 -17.46
C VAL A 14 9.89 10.72 -17.05
N VAL A 15 11.12 11.22 -16.94
CA VAL A 15 11.39 12.60 -16.49
C VAL A 15 11.06 13.62 -17.59
N PHE A 16 11.19 13.25 -18.87
CA PHE A 16 10.91 14.17 -19.98
C PHE A 16 9.40 14.33 -20.26
N ILE A 17 8.59 13.32 -19.94
CA ILE A 17 7.15 13.31 -20.22
C ILE A 17 6.33 13.90 -19.06
N TYR A 18 6.86 13.85 -17.80
CA TYR A 18 6.12 14.26 -16.62
C TYR A 18 6.74 15.49 -15.95
N ASP A 19 5.88 16.41 -15.51
CA ASP A 19 6.29 17.54 -14.69
C ASP A 19 6.86 17.02 -13.34
N LYS A 20 7.79 17.79 -12.74
CA LYS A 20 8.42 17.48 -11.44
C LYS A 20 7.39 17.18 -10.35
N ASN A 21 6.24 17.86 -10.39
CA ASN A 21 5.14 17.64 -9.45
C ASN A 21 4.51 16.24 -9.65
N ASP A 22 4.32 15.79 -10.87
CA ASP A 22 3.74 14.48 -11.15
C ASP A 22 4.71 13.35 -10.73
N LEU A 23 6.01 13.53 -10.96
CA LEU A 23 7.04 12.60 -10.52
C LEU A 23 7.07 12.46 -8.98
N PHE A 24 6.88 13.56 -8.26
CA PHE A 24 6.74 13.53 -6.81
C PHE A 24 5.53 12.69 -6.36
N PHE A 25 4.38 12.83 -7.01
CA PHE A 25 3.20 12.02 -6.68
C PHE A 25 3.41 10.52 -7.00
N PHE A 26 4.11 10.19 -8.09
CA PHE A 26 4.51 8.81 -8.38
C PHE A 26 5.40 8.23 -7.28
N PHE A 27 6.38 9.00 -6.82
CA PHE A 27 7.24 8.60 -5.70
C PHE A 27 6.43 8.40 -4.41
N CYS A 28 5.49 9.31 -4.09
CA CYS A 28 4.60 9.15 -2.95
C CYS A 28 3.76 7.87 -3.03
N VAL A 29 3.22 7.54 -4.22
CA VAL A 29 2.47 6.29 -4.40
C VAL A 29 3.36 5.07 -4.16
N ALA A 30 4.58 5.08 -4.67
CA ALA A 30 5.53 3.98 -4.48
C ALA A 30 5.96 3.84 -3.02
N LEU A 31 6.26 4.95 -2.37
CA LEU A 31 6.69 4.98 -0.97
C LEU A 31 5.57 4.54 -0.03
N PHE A 32 4.42 5.19 -0.09
CA PHE A 32 3.29 4.90 0.82
C PHE A 32 2.59 3.59 0.47
N GLY A 33 2.25 3.38 -0.80
CA GLY A 33 1.46 2.21 -1.20
C GLY A 33 2.27 0.94 -1.44
N GLY A 34 3.52 1.09 -1.87
CA GLY A 34 4.37 -0.06 -2.19
C GLY A 34 5.28 -0.48 -1.04
N SER A 35 5.84 0.48 -0.31
CA SER A 35 6.90 0.18 0.67
C SER A 35 6.41 0.36 2.10
N LEU A 36 6.15 1.59 2.53
CA LEU A 36 5.82 1.90 3.93
C LEU A 36 4.57 1.15 4.41
N GLY A 37 3.51 1.14 3.61
CA GLY A 37 2.27 0.44 3.97
C GLY A 37 2.49 -1.06 4.12
N THR A 38 3.19 -1.68 3.17
CA THR A 38 3.45 -3.12 3.18
C THR A 38 4.38 -3.52 4.34
N LEU A 39 5.47 -2.78 4.55
CA LEU A 39 6.39 -3.04 5.65
C LEU A 39 5.71 -2.87 7.01
N SER A 40 4.86 -1.85 7.15
CA SER A 40 4.14 -1.59 8.41
C SER A 40 3.16 -2.70 8.73
N ILE A 41 2.35 -3.18 7.76
CA ILE A 41 1.40 -4.26 8.05
C ILE A 41 2.12 -5.58 8.35
N VAL A 42 3.18 -5.89 7.61
CA VAL A 42 3.98 -7.08 7.86
C VAL A 42 4.60 -7.01 9.26
N LYS A 43 5.19 -5.87 9.64
CA LYS A 43 5.76 -5.68 10.99
C LYS A 43 4.69 -5.83 12.07
N ALA A 44 3.49 -5.29 11.87
CA ALA A 44 2.37 -5.46 12.81
C ALA A 44 2.01 -6.94 13.01
N LEU A 45 1.92 -7.71 11.93
CA LEU A 45 1.61 -9.14 11.99
C LEU A 45 2.68 -9.95 12.74
N PHE A 46 3.96 -9.65 12.50
CA PHE A 46 5.06 -10.30 13.21
C PHE A 46 5.09 -9.94 14.69
N LEU A 47 4.79 -8.70 15.07
CA LEU A 47 4.77 -8.27 16.47
C LEU A 47 3.74 -9.02 17.31
N VAL A 48 2.61 -9.41 16.72
CA VAL A 48 1.57 -10.20 17.40
C VAL A 48 1.72 -11.72 17.16
N ASN A 49 2.81 -12.16 16.53
CA ASN A 49 3.05 -13.58 16.21
C ASN A 49 1.84 -14.24 15.52
N PHE A 50 1.15 -13.50 14.65
CA PHE A 50 -0.07 -13.92 13.94
C PHE A 50 -1.23 -14.40 14.85
N LYS A 51 -1.20 -14.12 16.17
CA LYS A 51 -2.25 -14.53 17.10
C LYS A 51 -3.41 -13.55 17.17
N HIS A 52 -3.15 -12.24 17.02
CA HIS A 52 -4.16 -11.17 17.12
C HIS A 52 -4.45 -10.52 15.76
N LEU A 53 -4.63 -11.34 14.74
CA LEU A 53 -4.90 -10.90 13.37
C LEU A 53 -6.11 -9.97 13.26
N THR A 54 -7.13 -10.23 14.10
CA THR A 54 -8.39 -9.49 14.11
C THR A 54 -8.18 -8.01 14.40
N VAL A 55 -7.36 -7.67 15.42
CA VAL A 55 -7.07 -6.26 15.76
C VAL A 55 -6.28 -5.59 14.65
N VAL A 56 -5.23 -6.24 14.15
CA VAL A 56 -4.38 -5.74 13.06
C VAL A 56 -5.19 -5.47 11.80
N THR A 57 -6.03 -6.41 11.39
CA THR A 57 -6.85 -6.28 10.18
C THR A 57 -7.97 -5.25 10.34
N LEU A 58 -8.58 -5.14 11.53
CA LEU A 58 -9.60 -4.12 11.78
C LEU A 58 -9.02 -2.71 11.65
N LEU A 59 -7.88 -2.46 12.29
CA LEU A 59 -7.22 -1.15 12.21
C LEU A 59 -6.80 -0.82 10.77
N GLN A 60 -6.38 -1.80 10.00
CA GLN A 60 -6.09 -1.61 8.57
C GLN A 60 -7.35 -1.25 7.76
N LYS A 61 -8.53 -1.76 8.15
CA LYS A 61 -9.81 -1.39 7.49
C LYS A 61 -10.21 0.08 7.71
N LEU A 62 -9.53 0.84 8.56
CA LEU A 62 -9.69 2.28 8.66
C LEU A 62 -9.07 3.05 7.48
N GLN A 63 -8.39 2.39 6.56
CA GLN A 63 -7.83 2.97 5.33
C GLN A 63 -8.80 3.90 4.59
N PRO A 64 -10.10 3.59 4.37
CA PRO A 64 -11.02 4.49 3.69
C PRO A 64 -11.21 5.83 4.40
N ILE A 65 -11.14 5.87 5.74
CA ILE A 65 -11.23 7.13 6.50
C ILE A 65 -10.06 8.04 6.13
N PHE A 66 -8.83 7.51 6.16
CA PHE A 66 -7.65 8.27 5.79
C PHE A 66 -7.70 8.74 4.34
N ALA A 67 -8.15 7.86 3.42
CA ALA A 67 -8.33 8.21 2.01
C ALA A 67 -9.35 9.35 1.83
N ILE A 68 -10.49 9.32 2.53
CA ILE A 68 -11.52 10.36 2.48
C ILE A 68 -10.97 11.70 3.00
N ILE A 69 -10.33 11.69 4.16
CA ILE A 69 -9.75 12.89 4.77
C ILE A 69 -8.72 13.51 3.82
N LEU A 70 -7.79 12.69 3.31
CA LEU A 70 -6.73 13.16 2.41
C LEU A 70 -7.28 13.61 1.05
N ALA A 71 -8.28 12.94 0.49
CA ALA A 71 -8.93 13.38 -0.74
C ALA A 71 -9.55 14.77 -0.59
N ARG A 72 -10.19 15.03 0.56
CA ARG A 72 -10.74 16.36 0.87
C ARG A 72 -9.64 17.41 1.03
N LEU A 73 -8.54 17.09 1.72
CA LEU A 73 -7.47 18.03 2.01
C LEU A 73 -6.58 18.31 0.80
N LEU A 74 -6.16 17.25 0.09
CA LEU A 74 -5.17 17.36 -0.99
C LEU A 74 -5.82 17.59 -2.36
N LEU A 75 -6.91 16.89 -2.65
CA LEU A 75 -7.61 17.02 -3.95
C LEU A 75 -8.75 18.06 -3.90
N LYS A 76 -9.03 18.63 -2.74
CA LYS A 76 -10.13 19.60 -2.49
C LYS A 76 -11.49 19.07 -2.98
N GLU A 77 -11.70 17.75 -2.88
CA GLU A 77 -12.94 17.11 -3.30
C GLU A 77 -14.09 17.45 -2.34
N LYS A 78 -15.25 17.80 -2.92
CA LYS A 78 -16.47 18.04 -2.14
C LYS A 78 -17.12 16.69 -1.84
N LEU A 79 -17.07 16.28 -0.57
CA LEU A 79 -17.70 15.05 -0.11
C LEU A 79 -19.20 15.25 0.06
N LYS A 80 -20.00 14.44 -0.60
CA LYS A 80 -21.45 14.39 -0.37
C LYS A 80 -21.73 13.72 0.99
N ARG A 81 -22.72 14.24 1.75
CA ARG A 81 -23.11 13.64 3.04
C ARG A 81 -23.49 12.16 2.94
N ALA A 82 -24.14 11.78 1.85
CA ALA A 82 -24.47 10.38 1.57
C ALA A 82 -23.22 9.47 1.51
N TYR A 83 -22.09 9.97 0.97
CA TYR A 83 -20.84 9.21 0.92
C TYR A 83 -20.26 8.93 2.31
N LEU A 84 -20.33 9.90 3.22
CA LEU A 84 -19.91 9.73 4.62
C LEU A 84 -20.79 8.70 5.34
N PHE A 85 -22.11 8.76 5.10
CA PHE A 85 -23.05 7.79 5.66
C PHE A 85 -22.76 6.36 5.20
N TRP A 86 -22.59 6.14 3.90
CA TRP A 86 -22.25 4.82 3.36
C TRP A 86 -20.87 4.34 3.80
N GLY A 87 -19.90 5.26 3.92
CA GLY A 87 -18.58 4.96 4.47
C GLY A 87 -18.63 4.49 5.93
N PHE A 88 -19.44 5.16 6.74
CA PHE A 88 -19.67 4.75 8.12
C PHE A 88 -20.34 3.37 8.21
N LEU A 89 -21.36 3.13 7.39
CA LEU A 89 -22.05 1.84 7.33
C LEU A 89 -21.09 0.70 6.89
N ALA A 90 -20.21 0.98 5.95
CA ALA A 90 -19.18 0.02 5.51
C ALA A 90 -18.17 -0.31 6.62
N LEU A 91 -17.80 0.67 7.45
CA LEU A 91 -16.94 0.45 8.62
C LEU A 91 -17.64 -0.38 9.69
N LEU A 92 -18.91 -0.10 9.98
CA LEU A 92 -19.73 -0.91 10.87
C LEU A 92 -19.84 -2.36 10.36
N GLY A 93 -20.12 -2.55 9.08
CA GLY A 93 -20.13 -3.87 8.47
C GLY A 93 -18.79 -4.59 8.59
N GLY A 94 -17.68 -3.87 8.39
CA GLY A 94 -16.33 -4.38 8.60
C GLY A 94 -16.05 -4.78 10.06
N TYR A 95 -16.57 -4.01 11.01
CA TYR A 95 -16.48 -4.34 12.44
C TYR A 95 -17.24 -5.63 12.76
N PHE A 96 -18.52 -5.73 12.39
CA PHE A 96 -19.34 -6.91 12.62
C PHE A 96 -18.82 -8.16 11.91
N LEU A 97 -18.27 -8.02 10.70
CA LEU A 97 -17.63 -9.13 10.00
C LEU A 97 -16.38 -9.66 10.74
N THR A 98 -15.72 -8.80 11.50
CA THR A 98 -14.46 -9.12 12.16
C THR A 98 -14.64 -9.63 13.58
N PHE A 99 -15.58 -9.06 14.34
CA PHE A 99 -15.83 -9.36 15.75
C PHE A 99 -17.19 -10.02 15.99
N GLU A 100 -18.02 -10.18 14.93
CA GLU A 100 -19.43 -10.58 15.09
C GLU A 100 -20.14 -9.57 16.01
N PHE A 101 -20.67 -10.02 17.14
CA PHE A 101 -21.28 -9.16 18.18
C PHE A 101 -20.42 -9.06 19.45
N ASN A 102 -19.19 -9.59 19.41
CA ASN A 102 -18.31 -9.57 20.55
C ASN A 102 -17.50 -8.26 20.60
N LEU A 103 -17.14 -7.85 21.80
CA LEU A 103 -16.17 -6.78 21.98
C LEU A 103 -14.76 -7.31 21.65
N PRO A 104 -13.89 -6.46 21.07
CA PRO A 104 -12.51 -6.87 20.84
C PRO A 104 -11.86 -7.22 22.18
N GLU A 105 -11.39 -8.45 22.32
CA GLU A 105 -10.58 -8.84 23.45
C GLU A 105 -9.23 -8.13 23.35
N VAL A 106 -9.03 -7.16 24.23
CA VAL A 106 -7.73 -6.52 24.42
C VAL A 106 -6.90 -7.43 25.31
N VAL A 107 -6.21 -8.37 24.70
CA VAL A 107 -5.23 -9.18 25.43
C VAL A 107 -4.03 -8.29 25.71
N GLU A 108 -3.77 -8.05 26.98
CA GLU A 108 -2.56 -7.34 27.41
C GLU A 108 -1.33 -8.12 26.98
N GLY A 109 -0.55 -7.53 26.08
CA GLY A 109 0.71 -8.08 25.60
C GLY A 109 1.61 -6.92 25.18
N ASP A 110 2.88 -6.98 25.52
CA ASP A 110 3.87 -5.90 25.36
C ASP A 110 3.95 -5.34 23.94
N ASN A 111 3.57 -6.11 22.92
CA ASN A 111 3.68 -5.72 21.51
C ASN A 111 2.37 -5.30 20.84
N LEU A 112 1.21 -5.42 21.50
CA LEU A 112 -0.09 -5.15 20.88
C LEU A 112 -0.26 -3.67 20.54
N LEU A 113 0.21 -2.77 21.40
CA LEU A 113 0.19 -1.33 21.15
C LEU A 113 1.06 -1.00 19.93
N ALA A 114 2.27 -1.52 19.86
CA ALA A 114 3.17 -1.31 18.73
C ALA A 114 2.57 -1.87 17.41
N ALA A 115 2.00 -3.07 17.43
CA ALA A 115 1.31 -3.68 16.31
C ALA A 115 0.12 -2.83 15.83
N SER A 116 -0.66 -2.29 16.77
CA SER A 116 -1.78 -1.39 16.47
C SER A 116 -1.32 -0.10 15.81
N LEU A 117 -0.25 0.51 16.29
CA LEU A 117 0.34 1.71 15.68
C LEU A 117 0.86 1.42 14.27
N TYR A 118 1.55 0.30 14.04
CA TYR A 118 1.97 -0.12 12.70
C TYR A 118 0.79 -0.41 11.78
N SER A 119 -0.30 -0.97 12.27
CA SER A 119 -1.52 -1.23 11.50
C SER A 119 -2.21 0.08 11.09
N LEU A 120 -2.27 1.06 11.99
CA LEU A 120 -2.77 2.40 11.67
C LEU A 120 -1.86 3.12 10.67
N LEU A 121 -0.54 2.99 10.80
CA LEU A 121 0.41 3.52 9.84
C LEU A 121 0.24 2.89 8.46
N ALA A 122 -0.02 1.58 8.40
CA ALA A 122 -0.35 0.89 7.15
C ALA A 122 -1.66 1.41 6.54
N ALA A 123 -2.72 1.57 7.35
CA ALA A 123 -4.00 2.12 6.90
C ALA A 123 -3.85 3.55 6.35
N PHE A 124 -3.11 4.41 7.03
CA PHE A 124 -2.79 5.76 6.57
C PHE A 124 -2.00 5.72 5.26
N SER A 125 -0.99 4.88 5.17
CA SER A 125 -0.11 4.76 4.00
C SER A 125 -0.89 4.29 2.76
N PHE A 126 -1.69 3.24 2.86
CA PHE A 126 -2.52 2.77 1.76
C PHE A 126 -3.63 3.77 1.39
N GLY A 127 -4.23 4.45 2.37
CA GLY A 127 -5.18 5.54 2.14
C GLY A 127 -4.55 6.70 1.38
N SER A 128 -3.35 7.10 1.75
CA SER A 128 -2.55 8.13 1.08
C SER A 128 -2.23 7.72 -0.37
N ALA A 129 -1.79 6.48 -0.56
CA ALA A 129 -1.46 5.95 -1.89
C ALA A 129 -2.67 5.96 -2.84
N THR A 130 -3.89 5.73 -2.31
CA THR A 130 -5.14 5.84 -3.08
C THR A 130 -5.33 7.26 -3.62
N VAL A 131 -5.14 8.27 -2.77
CA VAL A 131 -5.33 9.67 -3.12
C VAL A 131 -4.25 10.15 -4.10
N PHE A 132 -3.00 9.81 -3.84
CA PHE A 132 -1.89 10.11 -4.76
C PHE A 132 -2.05 9.38 -6.09
N GLY A 133 -2.49 8.11 -6.08
CA GLY A 133 -2.79 7.33 -7.28
C GLY A 133 -3.87 7.98 -8.14
N LYS A 134 -4.94 8.49 -7.53
CA LYS A 134 -5.96 9.26 -8.23
C LYS A 134 -5.40 10.54 -8.87
N ARG A 135 -4.47 11.21 -8.20
CA ARG A 135 -3.79 12.39 -8.76
C ARG A 135 -2.93 12.02 -9.97
N VAL A 136 -2.16 10.95 -9.86
CA VAL A 136 -1.31 10.42 -10.95
C VAL A 136 -2.14 10.04 -12.18
N LEU A 137 -3.30 9.41 -12.00
CA LEU A 137 -4.19 9.02 -13.09
C LEU A 137 -4.82 10.20 -13.84
N LYS A 138 -4.75 11.42 -13.29
CA LYS A 138 -5.12 12.64 -14.04
C LYS A 138 -4.05 13.08 -15.04
N ALA A 139 -2.79 12.72 -14.79
CA ALA A 139 -1.64 13.10 -15.61
C ALA A 139 -1.18 11.98 -16.54
N ALA A 140 -1.44 10.71 -16.20
CA ALA A 140 -0.93 9.54 -16.90
C ALA A 140 -2.02 8.53 -17.25
N SER A 141 -1.80 7.75 -18.32
CA SER A 141 -2.64 6.59 -18.60
C SER A 141 -2.51 5.56 -17.47
N PHE A 142 -3.57 4.78 -17.20
CA PHE A 142 -3.54 3.80 -16.10
C PHE A 142 -2.41 2.77 -16.27
N ARG A 143 -2.08 2.38 -17.51
CA ARG A 143 -0.98 1.45 -17.80
C ARG A 143 0.37 2.07 -17.44
N THR A 144 0.61 3.30 -17.84
CA THR A 144 1.84 4.03 -17.51
C THR A 144 1.95 4.28 -16.02
N ALA A 145 0.86 4.69 -15.37
CA ALA A 145 0.82 4.90 -13.92
C ALA A 145 1.18 3.63 -13.15
N LEU A 146 0.65 2.48 -13.57
CA LEU A 146 0.93 1.19 -12.99
C LEU A 146 2.40 0.79 -13.16
N TYR A 147 2.93 0.92 -14.39
CA TYR A 147 4.30 0.59 -14.70
C TYR A 147 5.31 1.43 -13.89
N VAL A 148 5.14 2.75 -13.89
CA VAL A 148 6.00 3.67 -13.13
C VAL A 148 5.92 3.39 -11.62
N ARG A 149 4.72 3.12 -11.11
CA ARG A 149 4.53 2.73 -9.71
C ARG A 149 5.36 1.49 -9.35
N TYR A 150 5.26 0.41 -10.13
CA TYR A 150 6.01 -0.81 -9.84
C TYR A 150 7.52 -0.59 -9.93
N LEU A 151 7.96 0.12 -10.97
CA LEU A 151 9.38 0.45 -11.12
C LEU A 151 9.92 1.20 -9.90
N MET A 152 9.25 2.28 -9.51
CA MET A 152 9.66 3.08 -8.34
C MET A 152 9.57 2.29 -7.03
N THR A 153 8.51 1.49 -6.85
CA THR A 153 8.38 0.63 -5.67
C THR A 153 9.53 -0.36 -5.58
N THR A 154 9.89 -1.01 -6.70
CA THR A 154 11.01 -1.95 -6.74
C THR A 154 12.32 -1.26 -6.37
N CYS A 155 12.58 -0.05 -6.87
CA CYS A 155 13.78 0.71 -6.51
C CYS A 155 13.80 1.06 -5.02
N VAL A 156 12.69 1.56 -4.49
CA VAL A 156 12.59 1.92 -3.07
C VAL A 156 12.78 0.69 -2.18
N MET A 157 12.11 -0.42 -2.50
CA MET A 157 12.25 -1.67 -1.75
C MET A 157 13.66 -2.24 -1.85
N PHE A 158 14.28 -2.20 -3.03
CA PHE A 158 15.67 -2.64 -3.20
C PHE A 158 16.63 -1.85 -2.31
N ILE A 159 16.48 -0.52 -2.25
CA ILE A 159 17.29 0.35 -1.38
C ILE A 159 17.04 0.01 0.09
N ILE A 160 15.78 -0.17 0.51
CA ILE A 160 15.44 -0.51 1.88
C ILE A 160 16.08 -1.84 2.28
N VAL A 161 15.95 -2.89 1.45
CA VAL A 161 16.53 -4.21 1.73
C VAL A 161 18.05 -4.14 1.80
N ALA A 162 18.68 -3.44 0.86
CA ALA A 162 20.13 -3.28 0.85
C ALA A 162 20.67 -2.57 2.11
N LEU A 163 19.90 -1.62 2.66
CA LEU A 163 20.31 -0.84 3.85
C LEU A 163 19.96 -1.52 5.17
N THR A 164 18.95 -2.40 5.21
CA THR A 164 18.43 -2.98 6.47
C THR A 164 18.82 -4.42 6.68
N CYS A 165 18.44 -5.30 5.76
CA CYS A 165 18.53 -6.75 5.93
C CYS A 165 19.66 -7.37 5.10
N GLY A 166 20.10 -6.68 4.03
CA GLY A 166 20.95 -7.30 3.02
C GLY A 166 20.20 -8.38 2.23
N PHE A 167 20.97 -9.12 1.42
CA PHE A 167 20.40 -10.16 0.54
C PHE A 167 20.69 -11.60 1.03
N GLY A 168 21.21 -11.76 2.26
CA GLY A 168 21.58 -13.07 2.82
C GLY A 168 20.41 -14.04 2.90
N ASP A 169 19.26 -13.56 3.34
CA ASP A 169 18.06 -14.40 3.56
C ASP A 169 17.48 -14.97 2.26
N PHE A 170 17.85 -14.45 1.08
CA PHE A 170 17.43 -15.01 -0.21
C PHE A 170 18.00 -16.41 -0.46
N SER A 171 19.15 -16.73 0.11
CA SER A 171 19.77 -18.06 -0.03
C SER A 171 19.03 -19.15 0.76
N GLU A 172 18.26 -18.76 1.79
CA GLU A 172 17.47 -19.67 2.62
C GLU A 172 16.09 -19.97 2.02
N ALA A 173 15.67 -19.23 0.98
CA ALA A 173 14.39 -19.41 0.34
C ALA A 173 14.32 -20.72 -0.43
N THR A 174 13.42 -21.61 -0.04
CA THR A 174 13.16 -22.87 -0.71
C THR A 174 12.39 -22.68 -2.02
N GLY A 175 12.41 -23.70 -2.92
CA GLY A 175 11.62 -23.66 -4.15
C GLY A 175 10.13 -23.45 -3.92
N GLY A 176 9.58 -23.96 -2.81
CA GLY A 176 8.19 -23.70 -2.40
C GLY A 176 7.92 -22.23 -2.08
N ASN A 177 8.85 -21.56 -1.40
CA ASN A 177 8.74 -20.14 -1.10
C ASN A 177 8.72 -19.30 -2.39
N TRP A 178 9.56 -19.63 -3.35
CA TRP A 178 9.59 -18.96 -4.66
C TRP A 178 8.26 -19.11 -5.41
N LEU A 179 7.66 -20.31 -5.38
CA LEU A 179 6.35 -20.54 -5.99
C LEU A 179 5.28 -19.65 -5.35
N ILE A 180 5.25 -19.57 -4.01
CA ILE A 180 4.32 -18.71 -3.27
C ILE A 180 4.53 -17.24 -3.64
N PHE A 181 5.77 -16.75 -3.73
CA PHE A 181 6.07 -15.38 -4.13
C PHE A 181 5.55 -15.07 -5.54
N VAL A 182 5.71 -16.00 -6.49
CA VAL A 182 5.17 -15.83 -7.85
C VAL A 182 3.63 -15.78 -7.83
N ILE A 183 2.97 -16.66 -7.08
CA ILE A 183 1.50 -16.64 -6.94
C ILE A 183 1.03 -15.32 -6.36
N ILE A 184 1.64 -14.84 -5.28
CA ILE A 184 1.31 -13.55 -4.65
C ILE A 184 1.53 -12.40 -5.64
N ALA A 185 2.66 -12.40 -6.36
CA ALA A 185 2.97 -11.36 -7.33
C ALA A 185 1.93 -11.28 -8.46
N LEU A 186 1.47 -12.42 -8.96
CA LEU A 186 0.49 -12.48 -10.06
C LEU A 186 -0.94 -12.18 -9.62
N THR A 187 -1.32 -12.57 -8.40
CA THR A 187 -2.70 -12.43 -7.88
C THR A 187 -2.89 -11.12 -7.14
N THR A 188 -2.48 -11.09 -5.86
CA THR A 188 -2.71 -9.95 -4.96
C THR A 188 -1.79 -8.76 -5.25
N GLY A 189 -0.61 -9.01 -5.80
CA GLY A 189 0.32 -7.96 -6.20
C GLY A 189 -0.12 -7.27 -7.49
N SER A 190 0.16 -7.89 -8.64
CA SER A 190 -0.05 -7.24 -9.94
C SER A 190 -1.51 -7.25 -10.39
N GLY A 191 -2.20 -8.39 -10.27
CA GLY A 191 -3.58 -8.54 -10.75
C GLY A 191 -4.56 -7.64 -10.02
N ALA A 192 -4.50 -7.66 -8.68
CA ALA A 192 -5.39 -6.84 -7.85
C ALA A 192 -5.14 -5.34 -8.07
N ILE A 193 -3.88 -4.91 -8.15
CA ILE A 193 -3.55 -3.49 -8.36
C ILE A 193 -3.92 -3.02 -9.77
N LEU A 194 -3.80 -3.89 -10.78
CA LEU A 194 -4.24 -3.58 -12.14
C LEU A 194 -5.75 -3.31 -12.16
N LEU A 195 -6.55 -4.19 -11.58
CA LEU A 195 -8.01 -4.02 -11.47
C LEU A 195 -8.38 -2.78 -10.64
N TYR A 196 -7.67 -2.55 -9.54
CA TYR A 196 -7.84 -1.38 -8.71
C TYR A 196 -7.60 -0.07 -9.47
N TYR A 197 -6.50 0.04 -10.22
CA TYR A 197 -6.19 1.23 -11.03
C TYR A 197 -7.16 1.41 -12.19
N PHE A 198 -7.63 0.31 -12.77
CA PHE A 198 -8.68 0.36 -13.78
C PHE A 198 -9.99 0.93 -13.22
N GLY A 199 -10.37 0.50 -12.01
CA GLY A 199 -11.57 1.02 -11.34
C GLY A 199 -11.43 2.44 -10.78
N LEU A 200 -10.21 2.90 -10.48
CA LEU A 200 -9.93 4.25 -9.96
C LEU A 200 -9.94 5.31 -11.08
N ARG A 201 -9.83 4.90 -12.34
CA ARG A 201 -9.90 5.75 -13.54
C ARG A 201 -11.32 6.30 -13.75
#